data_9b8703060c1798ccc2ffcbb167199582
#
_entry.id   9b8703060c1798ccc2ffcbb167199582
#
_cell.length_a   1.000
_cell.length_b   1.000
_cell.length_c   1.000
_cell.angle_alpha   90.00
_cell.angle_beta   90.00
_cell.angle_gamma   90.00
#
_symmetry.space_group_name_H-M   'P 1'
#
loop_
_entity.id
_entity.type
_entity.pdbx_description
1 polymer ?
#
loop_
_entity_poly.entity_id
_entity_poly.type
_entity_poly.pdbx_seq_one_letter_code
_entity_poly.pdbx_strand_id
1 'polypeptide(L)'
;MIEAHELTKRYGDTIAVHSLSFTIAPGTVTGFLGPNGAGKSTTMRMIMGPDRPTSGTVTVNGKPYRQHRAPLREVGALLEASAVHPGRSARSHLRTMAATHNIKASRVSEVIEMTGLAGVATKRPARRSRLP
;
A
#
# COMPACT_ATOMS: atom_id res chain seq x y z
N MET A 1 0.10 -5.22 14.20
CA MET A 1 1.41 -5.89 14.26
C MET A 1 1.71 -6.51 12.90
N ILE A 2 2.95 -6.38 12.40
CA ILE A 2 3.43 -7.06 11.20
C ILE A 2 4.61 -7.93 11.60
N GLU A 3 4.60 -9.20 11.18
CA GLU A 3 5.65 -10.16 11.51
C GLU A 3 6.09 -10.88 10.24
N ALA A 4 7.39 -10.92 10.02
CA ALA A 4 8.01 -11.67 8.93
C ALA A 4 9.03 -12.68 9.51
N HIS A 5 8.97 -13.92 9.02
CA HIS A 5 9.88 -14.99 9.41
C HIS A 5 10.53 -15.59 8.18
N GLU A 6 11.85 -15.45 8.09
CA GLU A 6 12.70 -15.99 7.01
C GLU A 6 12.14 -15.69 5.60
N LEU A 7 11.55 -14.50 5.46
CA LEU A 7 10.85 -14.09 4.25
C LEU A 7 11.81 -14.03 3.07
N THR A 8 11.56 -14.83 2.07
CA THR A 8 12.40 -14.92 0.86
C THR A 8 11.54 -14.75 -0.39
N LYS A 9 12.02 -13.94 -1.32
CA LYS A 9 11.42 -13.79 -2.65
C LYS A 9 12.46 -13.96 -3.74
N ARG A 10 12.13 -14.85 -4.67
CA ARG A 10 12.94 -15.14 -5.84
C ARG A 10 12.12 -14.92 -7.12
N TYR A 11 12.72 -14.29 -8.11
CA TYR A 11 12.18 -14.14 -9.46
C TYR A 11 13.18 -14.79 -10.45
N GLY A 12 12.84 -15.98 -10.93
CA GLY A 12 13.81 -16.77 -11.70
C GLY A 12 15.10 -17.00 -10.92
N ASP A 13 16.23 -16.57 -11.46
CA ASP A 13 17.54 -16.69 -10.79
C ASP A 13 17.89 -15.55 -9.84
N THR A 14 17.08 -14.49 -9.83
CA THR A 14 17.33 -13.32 -8.99
C THR A 14 16.64 -13.45 -7.64
N ILE A 15 17.41 -13.34 -6.55
CA ILE A 15 16.89 -13.27 -5.19
C ILE A 15 16.66 -11.77 -4.86
N ALA A 16 15.40 -11.39 -4.77
CA ALA A 16 15.01 -10.01 -4.46
C ALA A 16 14.97 -9.73 -2.95
N VAL A 17 14.61 -10.73 -2.14
CA VAL A 17 14.63 -10.70 -0.67
C VAL A 17 15.13 -12.05 -0.19
N HIS A 18 16.07 -12.06 0.75
CA HIS A 18 16.67 -13.28 1.27
C HIS A 18 16.54 -13.37 2.79
N SER A 19 15.80 -14.37 3.26
CA SER A 19 15.65 -14.77 4.67
C SER A 19 15.45 -13.59 5.66
N LEU A 20 14.58 -12.63 5.28
CA LEU A 20 14.33 -11.43 6.06
C LEU A 20 13.35 -11.73 7.20
N SER A 21 13.76 -11.45 8.45
CA SER A 21 12.91 -11.57 9.64
C SER A 21 12.84 -10.26 10.38
N PHE A 22 11.62 -9.82 10.73
CA PHE A 22 11.38 -8.61 11.53
C PHE A 22 9.99 -8.62 12.14
N THR A 23 9.81 -7.78 13.17
CA THR A 23 8.51 -7.51 13.79
C THR A 23 8.29 -6.01 13.90
N ILE A 24 7.11 -5.54 13.49
CA ILE A 24 6.65 -4.15 13.66
C ILE A 24 5.51 -4.16 14.67
N ALA A 25 5.76 -3.59 15.85
CA ALA A 25 4.78 -3.51 16.91
C ALA A 25 3.67 -2.48 16.58
N PRO A 26 2.45 -2.64 17.12
CA PRO A 26 1.41 -1.62 17.03
C PRO A 26 1.86 -0.29 17.65
N GLY A 27 1.37 0.82 17.10
CA GLY A 27 1.65 2.16 17.63
C GLY A 27 3.07 2.68 17.36
N THR A 28 3.90 1.96 16.61
CA THR A 28 5.25 2.38 16.25
C THR A 28 5.33 2.90 14.80
N VAL A 29 6.25 3.84 14.58
CA VAL A 29 6.67 4.26 13.25
C VAL A 29 8.02 3.60 12.94
N THR A 30 8.07 2.78 11.91
CA THR A 30 9.27 2.03 11.55
C THR A 30 9.76 2.45 10.16
N GLY A 31 11.03 2.86 10.06
CA GLY A 31 11.69 3.14 8.80
C GLY A 31 12.20 1.85 8.15
N PHE A 32 11.89 1.65 6.88
CA PHE A 32 12.42 0.54 6.08
C PHE A 32 13.45 1.08 5.08
N LEU A 33 14.70 1.11 5.50
CA LEU A 33 15.79 1.76 4.79
C LEU A 33 16.65 0.75 4.01
N GLY A 34 17.30 1.21 2.98
CA GLY A 34 18.23 0.40 2.16
C GLY A 34 18.43 1.01 0.78
N PRO A 35 19.48 0.63 0.05
CA PRO A 35 19.76 1.10 -1.30
C PRO A 35 18.66 0.70 -2.30
N ASN A 36 18.69 1.29 -3.49
CA ASN A 36 17.82 0.85 -4.57
C ASN A 36 18.15 -0.59 -4.97
N GLY A 37 17.13 -1.41 -5.17
CA GLY A 37 17.31 -2.84 -5.42
C GLY A 37 17.38 -3.73 -4.16
N ALA A 38 17.40 -3.16 -2.95
CA ALA A 38 17.48 -3.93 -1.69
C ALA A 38 16.19 -4.70 -1.32
N GLY A 39 15.24 -4.87 -2.23
CA GLY A 39 14.02 -5.63 -1.99
C GLY A 39 12.92 -4.92 -1.21
N LYS A 40 13.06 -3.61 -0.90
CA LYS A 40 12.06 -2.84 -0.11
C LYS A 40 10.65 -2.93 -0.69
N SER A 41 10.48 -2.58 -1.95
CA SER A 41 9.17 -2.63 -2.63
C SER A 41 8.63 -4.05 -2.72
N THR A 42 9.51 -5.04 -2.94
CA THR A 42 9.15 -6.46 -2.97
C THR A 42 8.63 -6.92 -1.61
N THR A 43 9.30 -6.52 -0.52
CA THR A 43 8.87 -6.82 0.85
C THR A 43 7.49 -6.21 1.13
N MET A 44 7.28 -4.93 0.80
CA MET A 44 5.96 -4.29 0.95
C MET A 44 4.88 -5.00 0.14
N ARG A 45 5.18 -5.44 -1.07
CA ARG A 45 4.24 -6.20 -1.91
C ARG A 45 3.91 -7.57 -1.33
N MET A 46 4.86 -8.23 -0.66
CA MET A 46 4.60 -9.49 0.06
C MET A 46 3.73 -9.26 1.30
N ILE A 47 3.98 -8.22 2.08
CA ILE A 47 3.15 -7.85 3.25
C ILE A 47 1.70 -7.60 2.81
N MET A 48 1.50 -6.85 1.72
CA MET A 48 0.18 -6.47 1.21
C MET A 48 -0.47 -7.51 0.31
N GLY A 49 0.20 -8.64 0.06
CA GLY A 49 -0.32 -9.78 -0.67
C GLY A 49 -0.29 -9.75 -2.20
N PRO A 50 0.06 -8.67 -2.94
CA PRO A 50 0.24 -8.77 -4.40
C PRO A 50 1.23 -9.84 -4.80
N ASP A 51 2.35 -9.96 -4.08
CA ASP A 51 3.35 -10.99 -4.29
C ASP A 51 3.27 -12.06 -3.20
N ARG A 52 3.46 -13.32 -3.60
CA ARG A 52 3.62 -14.42 -2.65
C ARG A 52 5.11 -14.63 -2.34
N PRO A 53 5.48 -14.87 -1.08
CA PRO A 53 6.82 -15.33 -0.76
C PRO A 53 7.17 -16.62 -1.52
N THR A 54 8.45 -16.81 -1.84
CA THR A 54 8.98 -18.09 -2.31
C THR A 54 9.13 -19.05 -1.14
N SER A 55 9.60 -18.55 0.01
CA SER A 55 9.64 -19.24 1.29
C SER A 55 9.51 -18.27 2.43
N GLY A 56 9.35 -18.79 3.64
CA GLY A 56 9.05 -17.98 4.81
C GLY A 56 7.61 -17.48 4.86
N THR A 57 7.29 -16.67 5.85
CA THR A 57 5.93 -16.18 6.09
C THR A 57 5.92 -14.70 6.43
N VAL A 58 4.80 -14.03 6.11
CA VAL A 58 4.52 -12.69 6.60
C VAL A 58 3.06 -12.59 7.01
N THR A 59 2.82 -12.03 8.18
CA THR A 59 1.48 -11.83 8.75
C THR A 59 1.24 -10.37 9.10
N VAL A 60 -0.02 -10.00 9.04
CA VAL A 60 -0.56 -8.74 9.55
C VAL A 60 -1.62 -9.08 10.58
N ASN A 61 -1.46 -8.60 11.80
CA ASN A 61 -2.36 -8.93 12.91
C ASN A 61 -2.60 -10.44 13.04
N GLY A 62 -1.51 -11.23 12.98
CA GLY A 62 -1.51 -12.68 13.17
C GLY A 62 -1.99 -13.52 11.99
N LYS A 63 -2.36 -12.92 10.85
CA LYS A 63 -2.82 -13.64 9.65
C LYS A 63 -2.16 -13.10 8.39
N PRO A 64 -1.89 -13.94 7.37
CA PRO A 64 -1.54 -13.46 6.04
C PRO A 64 -2.58 -12.47 5.52
N TYR A 65 -2.15 -11.37 4.91
CA TYR A 65 -3.02 -10.28 4.47
C TYR A 65 -4.24 -10.76 3.67
N ARG A 66 -4.05 -11.73 2.77
CA ARG A 66 -5.13 -12.28 1.92
C ARG A 66 -6.17 -13.11 2.68
N GLN A 67 -5.88 -13.53 3.91
CA GLN A 67 -6.79 -14.33 4.73
C GLN A 67 -7.69 -13.46 5.63
N HIS A 68 -7.48 -12.15 5.66
CA HIS A 68 -8.39 -11.23 6.32
C HIS A 68 -9.69 -11.11 5.53
N ARG A 69 -10.82 -11.11 6.22
CA ARG A 69 -12.15 -10.94 5.61
C ARG A 69 -12.32 -9.59 4.90
N ALA A 70 -11.68 -8.55 5.43
CA ALA A 70 -11.69 -7.21 4.89
C ALA A 70 -10.27 -6.60 4.97
N PRO A 71 -9.31 -7.05 4.14
CA PRO A 71 -7.89 -6.72 4.28
C PRO A 71 -7.60 -5.22 4.31
N LEU A 72 -8.31 -4.42 3.53
CA LEU A 72 -8.13 -2.96 3.46
C LEU A 72 -8.68 -2.20 4.68
N ARG A 73 -9.38 -2.87 5.59
CA ARG A 73 -9.70 -2.33 6.91
C ARG A 73 -8.59 -2.59 7.93
N GLU A 74 -7.73 -3.56 7.66
CA GLU A 74 -6.59 -3.90 8.50
C GLU A 74 -5.36 -3.04 8.16
N VAL A 75 -5.12 -2.82 6.86
CA VAL A 75 -3.94 -2.08 6.39
C VAL A 75 -4.27 -1.20 5.20
N GLY A 76 -3.88 0.06 5.27
CA GLY A 76 -3.76 0.93 4.11
C GLY A 76 -2.33 0.95 3.58
N ALA A 77 -2.15 1.01 2.26
CA ALA A 77 -0.83 1.13 1.66
C ALA A 77 -0.81 2.10 0.48
N LEU A 78 0.29 2.82 0.36
CA LEU A 78 0.61 3.62 -0.80
C LEU A 78 1.92 3.08 -1.39
N LEU A 79 1.80 2.11 -2.30
CA LEU A 79 2.96 1.46 -2.93
C LEU A 79 3.56 2.28 -4.07
N GLU A 80 2.71 3.02 -4.78
CA GLU A 80 3.12 3.95 -5.85
C GLU A 80 2.22 5.18 -5.88
N ALA A 81 2.82 6.37 -5.81
CA ALA A 81 2.08 7.64 -5.84
C ALA A 81 1.54 8.00 -7.25
N SER A 82 1.95 7.29 -8.29
CA SER A 82 1.60 7.56 -9.69
C SER A 82 0.29 6.90 -10.18
N ALA A 83 -0.37 6.12 -9.35
CA ALA A 83 -1.55 5.33 -9.73
C ALA A 83 -2.86 6.13 -9.82
N VAL A 84 -2.80 7.46 -9.92
CA VAL A 84 -4.00 8.30 -10.06
C VAL A 84 -4.42 8.39 -11.51
N HIS A 85 -5.65 7.96 -11.81
CA HIS A 85 -6.20 8.06 -13.17
C HIS A 85 -6.38 9.54 -13.58
N PRO A 86 -5.75 10.01 -14.65
CA PRO A 86 -5.72 11.44 -15.02
C PRO A 86 -7.10 12.02 -15.37
N GLY A 87 -8.07 11.20 -15.69
CA GLY A 87 -9.43 11.61 -16.01
C GLY A 87 -10.37 11.75 -14.80
N ARG A 88 -9.91 11.41 -13.58
CA ARG A 88 -10.75 11.45 -12.37
C ARG A 88 -10.30 12.56 -11.43
N SER A 89 -11.26 13.28 -10.83
CA SER A 89 -10.97 14.17 -9.71
C SER A 89 -10.62 13.37 -8.45
N ALA A 90 -9.94 13.99 -7.48
CA ALA A 90 -9.62 13.37 -6.20
C ALA A 90 -10.87 12.83 -5.50
N ARG A 91 -11.96 13.61 -5.47
CA ARG A 91 -13.25 13.19 -4.91
C ARG A 91 -13.81 11.95 -5.61
N SER A 92 -13.80 11.95 -6.96
CA SER A 92 -14.30 10.81 -7.73
C SER A 92 -13.47 9.55 -7.52
N HIS A 93 -12.14 9.69 -7.46
CA HIS A 93 -11.22 8.60 -7.21
C HIS A 93 -11.46 7.97 -5.82
N LEU A 94 -11.50 8.79 -4.77
CA LEU A 94 -11.75 8.34 -3.40
C LEU A 94 -13.14 7.71 -3.23
N ARG A 95 -14.18 8.27 -3.86
CA ARG A 95 -15.53 7.67 -3.84
C ARG A 95 -15.57 6.29 -4.49
N THR A 96 -14.86 6.10 -5.60
CA THR A 96 -14.77 4.78 -6.24
C THR A 96 -14.09 3.78 -5.30
N MET A 97 -12.97 4.16 -4.69
CA MET A 97 -12.28 3.30 -3.72
C MET A 97 -13.14 3.01 -2.48
N ALA A 98 -13.82 4.01 -1.95
CA ALA A 98 -14.71 3.84 -0.80
C ALA A 98 -15.84 2.85 -1.09
N ALA A 99 -16.46 2.96 -2.28
CA ALA A 99 -17.56 2.07 -2.69
C ALA A 99 -17.11 0.61 -2.80
N THR A 100 -15.90 0.34 -3.33
CA THR A 100 -15.37 -1.03 -3.45
C THR A 100 -15.05 -1.70 -2.10
N HIS A 101 -14.98 -0.91 -1.00
CA HIS A 101 -14.60 -1.40 0.33
C HIS A 101 -15.68 -1.15 1.39
N ASN A 102 -16.89 -0.83 0.95
CA ASN A 102 -18.01 -0.53 1.85
C ASN A 102 -17.69 0.56 2.89
N ILE A 103 -16.97 1.60 2.45
CA ILE A 103 -16.65 2.79 3.25
C ILE A 103 -17.71 3.87 2.96
N LYS A 104 -18.25 4.46 4.01
CA LYS A 104 -19.29 5.51 3.88
C LYS A 104 -18.78 6.72 3.11
N ALA A 105 -19.63 7.30 2.27
CA ALA A 105 -19.29 8.50 1.48
C ALA A 105 -18.91 9.71 2.34
N SER A 106 -19.44 9.81 3.58
CA SER A 106 -19.06 10.85 4.55
C SER A 106 -17.55 10.82 4.84
N ARG A 107 -16.96 9.62 4.94
CA ARG A 107 -15.52 9.48 5.18
C ARG A 107 -14.67 10.07 4.07
N VAL A 108 -15.14 10.05 2.83
CA VAL A 108 -14.44 10.69 1.70
C VAL A 108 -14.36 12.20 1.90
N SER A 109 -15.45 12.83 2.37
CA SER A 109 -15.46 14.27 2.64
C SER A 109 -14.52 14.63 3.79
N GLU A 110 -14.57 13.88 4.89
CA GLU A 110 -13.65 14.06 6.03
C GLU A 110 -12.19 13.99 5.60
N VAL A 111 -11.79 12.97 4.83
CA VAL A 111 -10.41 12.81 4.36
C VAL A 111 -9.98 13.95 3.45
N ILE A 112 -10.87 14.43 2.57
CA ILE A 112 -10.59 15.59 1.71
C ILE A 112 -10.36 16.85 2.54
N GLU A 113 -11.15 17.07 3.59
CA GLU A 113 -10.97 18.18 4.52
C GLU A 113 -9.67 18.07 5.32
N MET A 114 -9.42 16.89 5.90
CA MET A 114 -8.18 16.62 6.66
C MET A 114 -6.90 16.88 5.85
N THR A 115 -6.94 16.65 4.54
CA THR A 115 -5.79 16.86 3.65
C THR A 115 -5.74 18.28 3.05
N GLY A 116 -6.69 19.16 3.40
CA GLY A 116 -6.76 20.53 2.87
C GLY A 116 -7.12 20.61 1.38
N LEU A 117 -7.63 19.54 0.79
CA LEU A 117 -7.93 19.46 -0.65
C LEU A 117 -9.36 19.89 -1.01
N ALA A 118 -10.15 20.40 -0.06
CA ALA A 118 -11.57 20.73 -0.27
C ALA A 118 -11.81 21.64 -1.49
N GLY A 119 -11.01 22.67 -1.67
CA GLY A 119 -11.15 23.65 -2.77
C GLY A 119 -10.77 23.11 -4.15
N VAL A 120 -10.07 21.98 -4.24
CA VAL A 120 -9.58 21.40 -5.50
C VAL A 120 -10.05 19.95 -5.73
N ALA A 121 -10.76 19.37 -4.79
CA ALA A 121 -11.13 17.95 -4.81
C ALA A 121 -11.99 17.53 -6.01
N THR A 122 -12.70 18.45 -6.63
CA THR A 122 -13.53 18.25 -7.83
C THR A 122 -12.77 18.49 -9.13
N LYS A 123 -11.60 19.15 -9.06
CA LYS A 123 -10.77 19.41 -10.24
C LYS A 123 -10.04 18.12 -10.66
N ARG A 124 -9.87 17.95 -11.98
CA ARG A 124 -9.03 16.87 -12.51
C ARG A 124 -7.56 17.23 -12.34
N PRO A 125 -6.66 16.31 -12.01
CA PRO A 125 -5.24 16.59 -11.99
C PRO A 125 -4.80 17.03 -13.39
N ALA A 126 -4.01 18.10 -13.44
CA ALA A 126 -3.38 18.52 -14.69
C ALA A 126 -2.49 17.36 -15.20
N ARG A 127 -2.58 17.06 -16.50
CA ARG A 127 -1.61 16.17 -17.14
C ARG A 127 -0.21 16.76 -16.86
N ARG A 128 0.63 16.06 -16.13
CA ARG A 128 2.05 16.40 -16.14
C ARG A 128 2.50 16.31 -17.60
N SER A 129 2.77 17.47 -18.20
CA SER A 129 3.54 17.48 -19.43
C SER A 129 4.86 16.77 -19.08
N ARG A 130 5.16 15.67 -19.75
CA ARG A 130 6.51 15.15 -19.78
C ARG A 130 7.31 16.29 -20.41
N LEU A 131 8.08 17.00 -19.63
CA LEU A 131 9.14 17.84 -20.14
C LEU A 131 10.08 16.94 -20.92
N PRO A 132 10.53 17.39 -22.06
CA PRO A 132 11.41 16.63 -22.94
C PRO A 132 12.72 16.26 -22.26
#